data_798033a30b4b182d81c958aa5c626f0c
#
_entry.id   798033a30b4b182d81c958aa5c626f0c
#
_cell.length_a   1.000
_cell.length_b   1.000
_cell.length_c   1.000
_cell.angle_alpha   90.00
_cell.angle_beta   90.00
_cell.angle_gamma   90.00
#
_symmetry.space_group_name_H-M   'P 1'
#
loop_
_entity.id
_entity.type
_entity.pdbx_description
1 polymer ?
#
loop_
_entity_poly.entity_id
_entity_poly.type
_entity_poly.pdbx_seq_one_letter_code
_entity_poly.pdbx_strand_id
1 'polypeptide(L)'
;VRRPVEGPRELFYADLFASRTVPCTALLGMPGARDRHASCAAAQLVEEDLCDFLLLSLPDNDWYSHRHGPTGQVTSLAAADRHLARVAEAAGGLPNLLERYAVVVMGDHSQSPVQAGIDLPAAFGQLGVRTPRREGGTVAVCPSQRSAQLYALREGEATAALAKRGLATPGVELACYAPAPGEVAVRRRGTGELRFAPGGDLRDLRGGRWSVDGDLRALALSVEAGRVESNRYPDCLHRLWEAVSCSRSGEVLLSAAPGFEFRDLGGAAHLGGGSHGGLDREDSLTPLLAVGLERRPRQRRLWRLADVFSIVLRHFGIA
;
A
#
# COMPACT_ATOMS: atom_id res chain seq x y z
N VAL A 1 -3.69 19.89 24.45
CA VAL A 1 -3.66 21.05 23.55
C VAL A 1 -3.48 20.50 22.14
N ARG A 2 -4.48 20.63 21.24
CA ARG A 2 -4.35 20.27 19.83
C ARG A 2 -3.38 21.26 19.18
N ARG A 3 -2.29 20.76 18.59
CA ARG A 3 -1.44 21.60 17.76
C ARG A 3 -2.25 22.02 16.52
N PRO A 4 -2.18 23.30 16.09
CA PRO A 4 -2.78 23.69 14.83
C PRO A 4 -2.13 22.87 13.70
N VAL A 5 -2.96 22.37 12.81
CA VAL A 5 -2.50 21.66 11.59
C VAL A 5 -2.62 22.68 10.47
N GLU A 6 -1.48 23.01 9.85
CA GLU A 6 -1.48 23.79 8.63
C GLU A 6 -2.00 22.93 7.47
N GLY A 7 -2.88 23.50 6.67
CA GLY A 7 -3.49 22.84 5.53
C GLY A 7 -3.81 23.82 4.42
N PRO A 8 -4.37 23.34 3.30
CA PRO A 8 -4.73 24.20 2.17
C PRO A 8 -5.77 25.26 2.59
N ARG A 9 -5.68 26.45 2.02
CA ARG A 9 -6.65 27.54 2.27
C ARG A 9 -8.03 27.20 1.68
N GLU A 10 -8.05 26.49 0.55
CA GLU A 10 -9.27 26.04 -0.10
C GLU A 10 -9.21 24.53 -0.24
N LEU A 11 -10.32 23.86 0.06
CA LEU A 11 -10.47 22.42 -0.04
C LEU A 11 -11.54 22.12 -1.09
N PHE A 12 -11.10 21.45 -2.18
CA PHE A 12 -11.99 20.91 -3.18
C PHE A 12 -12.21 19.44 -2.89
N TYR A 13 -13.31 19.14 -2.24
CA TYR A 13 -13.72 17.79 -1.96
C TYR A 13 -15.20 17.64 -2.30
N ALA A 14 -15.58 16.52 -2.96
CA ALA A 14 -16.93 16.26 -3.41
C ALA A 14 -17.99 16.74 -2.41
N ASP A 15 -18.68 17.78 -2.75
CA ASP A 15 -19.88 18.40 -2.16
C ASP A 15 -19.94 18.58 -0.62
N LEU A 16 -19.24 17.79 0.18
CA LEU A 16 -19.35 17.80 1.64
C LEU A 16 -18.42 18.83 2.34
N PHE A 17 -17.24 19.08 1.76
CA PHE A 17 -16.22 19.94 2.35
C PHE A 17 -15.62 20.94 1.36
N ALA A 18 -16.22 21.06 0.20
CA ALA A 18 -15.74 21.97 -0.82
C ALA A 18 -15.91 23.42 -0.39
N SER A 19 -14.82 24.20 -0.39
CA SER A 19 -14.86 25.66 -0.24
C SER A 19 -15.38 26.35 -1.51
N ARG A 20 -15.35 25.65 -2.65
CA ARG A 20 -15.93 26.06 -3.93
C ARG A 20 -16.72 24.93 -4.56
N THR A 21 -17.82 25.26 -5.22
CA THR A 21 -18.58 24.30 -6.04
C THR A 21 -17.97 24.22 -7.43
N VAL A 22 -17.82 23.00 -7.95
CA VAL A 22 -17.48 22.74 -9.35
C VAL A 22 -18.72 22.19 -10.07
N PRO A 23 -18.96 22.51 -11.35
CA PRO A 23 -20.12 22.03 -12.12
C PRO A 23 -19.97 20.56 -12.52
N CYS A 24 -19.51 19.71 -11.61
CA CYS A 24 -19.21 18.31 -11.83
C CYS A 24 -20.16 17.43 -11.02
N THR A 25 -20.93 16.58 -11.69
CA THR A 25 -21.86 15.69 -11.02
C THR A 25 -21.11 14.57 -10.29
N ALA A 26 -21.26 14.49 -8.97
CA ALA A 26 -20.84 13.38 -8.16
C ALA A 26 -22.01 12.38 -8.00
N LEU A 27 -21.83 11.17 -8.51
CA LEU A 27 -22.72 10.05 -8.25
C LEU A 27 -21.98 9.07 -7.35
N LEU A 28 -22.04 9.29 -6.04
CA LEU A 28 -21.35 8.50 -5.04
C LEU A 28 -21.69 7.00 -5.18
N GLY A 29 -20.66 6.16 -5.24
CA GLY A 29 -20.79 4.70 -5.26
C GLY A 29 -21.03 4.06 -6.63
N MET A 30 -21.17 4.83 -7.71
CA MET A 30 -21.27 4.26 -9.05
C MET A 30 -19.88 4.07 -9.69
N PRO A 31 -19.59 2.89 -10.26
CA PRO A 31 -18.36 2.64 -11.00
C PRO A 31 -18.16 3.63 -12.15
N GLY A 32 -16.93 4.14 -12.31
CA GLY A 32 -16.60 5.14 -13.34
C GLY A 32 -17.06 6.56 -13.01
N ALA A 33 -17.83 6.76 -11.93
CA ALA A 33 -18.32 8.08 -11.55
C ALA A 33 -17.29 8.85 -10.71
N ARG A 34 -16.47 8.17 -9.92
CA ARG A 34 -15.44 8.80 -9.07
C ARG A 34 -14.37 9.47 -9.94
N ASP A 35 -13.79 8.72 -10.88
CA ASP A 35 -12.77 9.24 -11.80
C ASP A 35 -13.32 10.35 -12.68
N ARG A 36 -14.57 10.21 -13.15
CA ARG A 36 -15.23 11.25 -13.95
C ARG A 36 -15.41 12.55 -13.18
N HIS A 37 -15.84 12.47 -11.92
CA HIS A 37 -15.99 13.63 -11.04
C HIS A 37 -14.63 14.26 -10.74
N ALA A 38 -13.66 13.46 -10.29
CA ALA A 38 -12.32 13.93 -9.95
C ALA A 38 -11.62 14.60 -11.14
N SER A 39 -11.70 14.01 -12.33
CA SER A 39 -11.12 14.60 -13.54
C SER A 39 -11.84 15.85 -14.01
N CYS A 40 -13.17 15.94 -13.81
CA CYS A 40 -13.93 17.16 -14.10
C CYS A 40 -13.50 18.32 -13.19
N ALA A 41 -13.41 18.07 -11.88
CA ALA A 41 -12.94 19.06 -10.91
C ALA A 41 -11.49 19.48 -11.20
N ALA A 42 -10.60 18.52 -11.47
CA ALA A 42 -9.20 18.78 -11.83
C ALA A 42 -9.09 19.63 -13.12
N ALA A 43 -9.89 19.32 -14.14
CA ALA A 43 -9.89 20.09 -15.38
C ALA A 43 -10.25 21.56 -15.13
N GLN A 44 -11.29 21.83 -14.33
CA GLN A 44 -11.67 23.21 -13.99
C GLN A 44 -10.58 23.94 -13.20
N LEU A 45 -9.95 23.27 -12.21
CA LEU A 45 -8.85 23.86 -11.42
C LEU A 45 -7.68 24.26 -12.32
N VAL A 46 -7.37 23.45 -13.32
CA VAL A 46 -6.27 23.69 -14.26
C VAL A 46 -6.65 24.78 -15.28
N GLU A 47 -7.90 24.78 -15.80
CA GLU A 47 -8.39 25.77 -16.75
C GLU A 47 -8.40 27.19 -16.15
N GLU A 48 -8.86 27.31 -14.91
CA GLU A 48 -8.97 28.58 -14.17
C GLU A 48 -7.67 28.96 -13.41
N ASP A 49 -6.62 28.12 -13.48
CA ASP A 49 -5.33 28.33 -12.78
C ASP A 49 -5.46 28.56 -11.27
N LEU A 50 -6.26 27.70 -10.63
CA LEU A 50 -6.64 27.86 -9.22
C LEU A 50 -5.78 27.11 -8.23
N CYS A 51 -4.75 26.38 -8.68
CA CYS A 51 -3.93 25.57 -7.77
C CYS A 51 -2.45 25.55 -8.14
N ASP A 52 -1.59 25.72 -7.14
CA ASP A 52 -0.15 25.51 -7.25
C ASP A 52 0.23 24.02 -7.15
N PHE A 53 -0.58 23.23 -6.43
CA PHE A 53 -0.42 21.79 -6.26
C PHE A 53 -1.75 21.08 -6.38
N LEU A 54 -1.82 20.09 -7.26
CA LEU A 54 -3.00 19.26 -7.46
C LEU A 54 -2.64 17.78 -7.25
N LEU A 55 -3.31 17.12 -6.32
CA LEU A 55 -3.32 15.66 -6.18
C LEU A 55 -4.63 15.12 -6.76
N LEU A 56 -4.54 14.50 -7.94
CA LEU A 56 -5.67 13.84 -8.59
C LEU A 56 -5.63 12.35 -8.31
N SER A 57 -6.67 11.82 -7.66
CA SER A 57 -6.86 10.39 -7.44
C SER A 57 -7.89 9.83 -8.40
N LEU A 58 -7.57 8.70 -9.06
CA LEU A 58 -8.43 7.98 -9.99
C LEU A 58 -8.65 6.54 -9.48
N PRO A 59 -9.54 6.33 -8.47
CA PRO A 59 -9.69 5.06 -7.77
C PRO A 59 -10.51 4.00 -8.51
N ASP A 60 -11.12 4.30 -9.65
CA ASP A 60 -12.00 3.34 -10.34
C ASP A 60 -11.22 2.17 -10.94
N ASN A 61 -9.92 2.33 -11.24
CA ASN A 61 -9.05 1.24 -11.69
C ASN A 61 -8.88 0.16 -10.61
N ASP A 62 -8.67 0.55 -9.35
CA ASP A 62 -8.57 -0.36 -8.21
C ASP A 62 -9.87 -1.17 -8.05
N TRP A 63 -11.01 -0.48 -7.99
CA TRP A 63 -12.31 -1.11 -7.86
C TRP A 63 -12.62 -2.08 -9.02
N TYR A 64 -12.27 -1.70 -10.25
CA TYR A 64 -12.47 -2.56 -11.43
C TYR A 64 -11.62 -3.82 -11.36
N SER A 65 -10.37 -3.68 -10.95
CA SER A 65 -9.44 -4.79 -10.79
C SER A 65 -9.87 -5.77 -9.69
N HIS A 66 -10.43 -5.28 -8.59
CA HIS A 66 -11.02 -6.13 -7.56
C HIS A 66 -12.13 -7.05 -8.11
N ARG A 67 -12.89 -6.62 -9.11
CA ARG A 67 -13.99 -7.41 -9.71
C ARG A 67 -13.57 -8.29 -10.89
N HIS A 68 -12.62 -7.80 -11.69
CA HIS A 68 -12.28 -8.40 -12.99
C HIS A 68 -10.87 -8.96 -13.04
N GLY A 69 -10.13 -8.86 -11.96
CA GLY A 69 -8.73 -9.26 -11.87
C GLY A 69 -7.77 -8.30 -12.58
N PRO A 70 -6.45 -8.50 -12.40
CA PRO A 70 -5.44 -7.61 -12.97
C PRO A 70 -5.47 -7.54 -14.50
N THR A 71 -5.87 -8.60 -15.19
CA THR A 71 -6.01 -8.59 -16.66
C THR A 71 -7.12 -7.66 -17.15
N GLY A 72 -8.14 -7.41 -16.32
CA GLY A 72 -9.20 -6.45 -16.60
C GLY A 72 -8.74 -4.99 -16.58
N GLN A 73 -7.62 -4.68 -15.95
CA GLN A 73 -7.10 -3.32 -15.81
C GLN A 73 -6.85 -2.59 -17.14
N VAL A 74 -6.65 -3.31 -18.24
CA VAL A 74 -6.47 -2.68 -19.57
C VAL A 74 -7.64 -1.74 -19.87
N THR A 75 -8.88 -2.16 -19.57
CA THR A 75 -10.07 -1.34 -19.81
C THR A 75 -10.15 -0.12 -18.88
N SER A 76 -9.88 -0.31 -17.59
CA SER A 76 -9.96 0.78 -16.60
C SER A 76 -8.78 1.75 -16.71
N LEU A 77 -7.59 1.29 -17.07
CA LEU A 77 -6.45 2.16 -17.38
C LEU A 77 -6.70 3.01 -18.61
N ALA A 78 -7.31 2.46 -19.68
CA ALA A 78 -7.73 3.24 -20.83
C ALA A 78 -8.79 4.29 -20.46
N ALA A 79 -9.63 4.04 -19.45
CA ALA A 79 -10.55 5.06 -18.92
C ALA A 79 -9.80 6.14 -18.13
N ALA A 80 -8.87 5.75 -17.25
CA ALA A 80 -8.03 6.68 -16.51
C ALA A 80 -7.19 7.59 -17.44
N ASP A 81 -6.66 7.03 -18.53
CA ASP A 81 -5.95 7.78 -19.57
C ASP A 81 -6.83 8.87 -20.20
N ARG A 82 -8.08 8.54 -20.55
CA ARG A 82 -9.05 9.56 -21.05
C ARG A 82 -9.36 10.64 -20.01
N HIS A 83 -9.36 10.32 -18.73
CA HIS A 83 -9.53 11.29 -17.65
C HIS A 83 -8.33 12.23 -17.52
N LEU A 84 -7.10 11.73 -17.68
CA LEU A 84 -5.90 12.56 -17.77
C LEU A 84 -5.88 13.41 -19.03
N ALA A 85 -6.27 12.87 -20.19
CA ALA A 85 -6.41 13.63 -21.43
C ALA A 85 -7.37 14.81 -21.28
N ARG A 86 -8.50 14.64 -20.61
CA ARG A 86 -9.44 15.73 -20.29
C ARG A 86 -8.77 16.87 -19.50
N VAL A 87 -7.94 16.54 -18.51
CA VAL A 87 -7.21 17.57 -17.74
C VAL A 87 -6.18 18.28 -18.62
N ALA A 88 -5.51 17.54 -19.52
CA ALA A 88 -4.60 18.13 -20.48
C ALA A 88 -5.30 19.04 -21.49
N GLU A 89 -6.48 18.65 -21.98
CA GLU A 89 -7.31 19.48 -22.87
C GLU A 89 -7.71 20.80 -22.21
N ALA A 90 -8.07 20.78 -20.92
CA ALA A 90 -8.39 21.98 -20.15
C ALA A 90 -7.19 22.94 -20.00
N ALA A 91 -5.95 22.42 -20.04
CA ALA A 91 -4.74 23.23 -20.09
C ALA A 91 -4.41 23.79 -21.50
N GLY A 92 -5.21 23.47 -22.53
CA GLY A 92 -4.92 23.77 -23.92
C GLY A 92 -4.09 22.71 -24.64
N GLY A 93 -4.12 21.48 -24.16
CA GLY A 93 -3.40 20.31 -24.68
C GLY A 93 -2.21 19.87 -23.84
N LEU A 94 -1.73 18.65 -24.10
CA LEU A 94 -0.62 18.07 -23.35
C LEU A 94 0.67 18.91 -23.38
N PRO A 95 1.10 19.52 -24.49
CA PRO A 95 2.27 20.40 -24.49
C PRO A 95 2.11 21.57 -23.51
N ASN A 96 0.98 22.25 -23.52
CA ASN A 96 0.73 23.39 -22.63
C ASN A 96 0.62 22.94 -21.15
N LEU A 97 0.03 21.77 -20.89
CA LEU A 97 0.01 21.21 -19.54
C LEU A 97 1.44 21.00 -19.02
N LEU A 98 2.33 20.40 -19.82
CA LEU A 98 3.72 20.11 -19.45
C LEU A 98 4.63 21.35 -19.40
N GLU A 99 4.25 22.44 -20.07
CA GLU A 99 4.93 23.74 -19.94
C GLU A 99 4.56 24.43 -18.62
N ARG A 100 3.31 24.30 -18.19
CA ARG A 100 2.80 24.97 -16.98
C ARG A 100 3.02 24.17 -15.70
N TYR A 101 3.02 22.84 -15.77
CA TYR A 101 3.04 21.95 -14.60
C TYR A 101 4.12 20.88 -14.70
N ALA A 102 4.76 20.62 -13.58
CA ALA A 102 5.43 19.34 -13.39
C ALA A 102 4.37 18.25 -13.12
N VAL A 103 4.44 17.16 -13.85
CA VAL A 103 3.45 16.07 -13.76
C VAL A 103 4.11 14.81 -13.22
N VAL A 104 3.53 14.23 -12.17
CA VAL A 104 3.92 12.93 -11.62
C VAL A 104 2.72 11.99 -11.72
N VAL A 105 2.89 10.87 -12.43
CA VAL A 105 1.90 9.79 -12.53
C VAL A 105 2.45 8.57 -11.82
N MET A 106 1.66 8.01 -10.90
CA MET A 106 2.08 6.85 -10.10
C MET A 106 0.88 5.98 -9.74
N GLY A 107 1.14 4.70 -9.46
CA GLY A 107 0.22 3.85 -8.71
C GLY A 107 0.61 3.83 -7.24
N ASP A 108 -0.36 3.67 -6.36
CA ASP A 108 -0.17 3.49 -4.92
C ASP A 108 0.19 2.05 -4.56
N HIS A 109 -0.39 1.08 -5.27
CA HIS A 109 -0.09 -0.35 -5.23
C HIS A 109 -0.44 -1.01 -6.56
N SER A 110 -0.05 -2.27 -6.72
CA SER A 110 -0.50 -3.14 -7.79
C SER A 110 -1.50 -4.16 -7.25
N GLN A 111 -1.96 -5.08 -8.07
CA GLN A 111 -2.88 -6.14 -7.68
C GLN A 111 -2.49 -7.49 -8.29
N SER A 112 -2.83 -8.57 -7.60
CA SER A 112 -2.67 -9.94 -8.08
C SER A 112 -3.99 -10.72 -8.03
N PRO A 113 -4.14 -11.81 -8.83
CA PRO A 113 -5.37 -12.58 -8.89
C PRO A 113 -5.72 -13.25 -7.57
N VAL A 114 -7.02 -13.38 -7.26
CA VAL A 114 -7.53 -14.08 -6.08
C VAL A 114 -8.30 -15.34 -6.53
N GLN A 115 -7.90 -16.47 -5.99
CA GLN A 115 -8.51 -17.78 -6.25
C GLN A 115 -9.22 -18.36 -5.01
N ALA A 116 -8.72 -18.03 -3.81
CA ALA A 116 -9.23 -18.58 -2.56
C ALA A 116 -9.20 -17.56 -1.41
N GLY A 117 -10.14 -17.69 -0.49
CA GLY A 117 -10.24 -16.87 0.72
C GLY A 117 -9.73 -17.59 1.97
N ILE A 118 -9.04 -16.87 2.86
CA ILE A 118 -8.56 -17.35 4.16
C ILE A 118 -9.51 -16.87 5.25
N ASP A 119 -10.08 -17.78 6.04
CA ASP A 119 -10.93 -17.45 7.18
C ASP A 119 -10.09 -17.46 8.46
N LEU A 120 -9.52 -16.31 8.83
CA LEU A 120 -8.74 -16.18 10.07
C LEU A 120 -9.58 -16.36 11.34
N PRO A 121 -10.79 -15.79 11.49
CA PRO A 121 -11.65 -16.05 12.63
C PRO A 121 -11.87 -17.54 12.90
N ALA A 122 -12.10 -18.32 11.86
CA ALA A 122 -12.26 -19.79 12.00
C ALA A 122 -10.94 -20.45 12.45
N ALA A 123 -9.80 -20.06 11.88
CA ALA A 123 -8.48 -20.61 12.23
C ALA A 123 -8.09 -20.36 13.71
N PHE A 124 -8.56 -19.26 14.28
CA PHE A 124 -8.27 -18.84 15.66
C PHE A 124 -9.45 -19.10 16.63
N GLY A 125 -10.53 -19.75 16.18
CA GLY A 125 -11.77 -19.91 16.95
C GLY A 125 -11.60 -20.54 18.34
N GLN A 126 -10.62 -21.44 18.52
CA GLN A 126 -10.32 -22.07 19.81
C GLN A 126 -9.75 -21.10 20.87
N LEU A 127 -9.12 -20.00 20.45
CA LEU A 127 -8.61 -18.94 21.34
C LEU A 127 -9.68 -17.92 21.70
N GLY A 128 -10.85 -18.00 21.07
CA GLY A 128 -11.84 -16.94 21.10
C GLY A 128 -11.35 -15.70 20.35
N VAL A 129 -11.99 -15.41 19.23
CA VAL A 129 -11.63 -14.25 18.39
C VAL A 129 -12.55 -13.09 18.73
N ARG A 130 -11.93 -11.96 19.10
CA ARG A 130 -12.64 -10.69 19.22
C ARG A 130 -12.80 -10.05 17.85
N THR A 131 -13.99 -9.63 17.54
CA THR A 131 -14.33 -8.84 16.35
C THR A 131 -15.18 -7.65 16.73
N PRO A 132 -15.43 -6.67 15.85
CA PRO A 132 -16.37 -5.57 16.14
C PRO A 132 -17.78 -6.02 16.52
N ARG A 133 -18.18 -7.26 16.15
CA ARG A 133 -19.51 -7.83 16.43
C ARG A 133 -19.52 -8.85 17.55
N ARG A 134 -18.35 -9.23 18.09
CA ARG A 134 -18.21 -10.27 19.12
C ARG A 134 -17.22 -9.82 20.17
N GLU A 135 -17.69 -9.58 21.37
CA GLU A 135 -16.86 -9.29 22.54
C GLU A 135 -16.23 -10.56 23.11
N GLY A 136 -15.14 -10.38 23.87
CA GLY A 136 -14.40 -11.48 24.49
C GLY A 136 -13.35 -12.10 23.55
N GLY A 137 -12.68 -13.14 24.05
CA GLY A 137 -11.57 -13.80 23.34
C GLY A 137 -10.21 -13.25 23.75
N THR A 138 -9.15 -14.01 23.35
CA THR A 138 -7.76 -13.69 23.68
C THR A 138 -6.98 -13.11 22.53
N VAL A 139 -7.55 -13.14 21.31
CA VAL A 139 -6.93 -12.63 20.09
C VAL A 139 -7.92 -11.78 19.32
N ALA A 140 -7.52 -10.61 18.84
CA ALA A 140 -8.25 -9.92 17.79
C ALA A 140 -7.56 -10.16 16.45
N VAL A 141 -8.37 -10.35 15.39
CA VAL A 141 -7.90 -10.48 14.01
C VAL A 141 -8.36 -9.27 13.20
N CYS A 142 -7.45 -8.69 12.45
CA CYS A 142 -7.73 -7.55 11.57
C CYS A 142 -7.26 -7.89 10.15
N PRO A 143 -8.11 -8.57 9.35
CA PRO A 143 -7.81 -8.86 7.97
C PRO A 143 -7.92 -7.59 7.12
N SER A 144 -7.01 -7.44 6.18
CA SER A 144 -6.99 -6.37 5.20
C SER A 144 -6.48 -6.92 3.87
N GLN A 145 -7.40 -7.48 3.10
CA GLN A 145 -7.11 -8.03 1.78
C GLN A 145 -6.01 -9.12 1.82
N ARG A 146 -4.80 -8.89 1.29
CA ARG A 146 -3.74 -9.90 1.29
C ARG A 146 -2.77 -9.78 2.46
N SER A 147 -3.07 -8.93 3.44
CA SER A 147 -2.39 -8.87 4.73
C SER A 147 -3.39 -9.03 5.88
N ALA A 148 -2.90 -9.38 7.05
CA ALA A 148 -3.69 -9.38 8.27
C ALA A 148 -2.83 -9.11 9.49
N GLN A 149 -3.45 -8.58 10.54
CA GLN A 149 -2.80 -8.36 11.83
C GLN A 149 -3.49 -9.18 12.91
N LEU A 150 -2.69 -9.70 13.83
CA LEU A 150 -3.15 -10.40 15.02
C LEU A 150 -2.74 -9.60 16.25
N TYR A 151 -3.69 -9.37 17.15
CA TYR A 151 -3.48 -8.66 18.40
C TYR A 151 -3.69 -9.64 19.57
N ALA A 152 -2.68 -9.79 20.43
CA ALA A 152 -2.79 -10.52 21.68
C ALA A 152 -3.53 -9.66 22.72
N LEU A 153 -4.70 -10.10 23.17
CA LEU A 153 -5.54 -9.38 24.13
C LEU A 153 -5.31 -9.81 25.58
N ARG A 154 -4.46 -10.81 25.80
CA ARG A 154 -4.02 -11.26 27.13
C ARG A 154 -2.52 -11.09 27.29
N GLU A 155 -2.11 -10.60 28.44
CA GLU A 155 -0.70 -10.62 28.84
C GLU A 155 -0.19 -12.07 28.90
N GLY A 156 1.04 -12.29 28.40
CA GLY A 156 1.69 -13.59 28.40
C GLY A 156 1.37 -14.51 27.22
N GLU A 157 0.53 -14.09 26.27
CA GLU A 157 0.39 -14.82 25.02
C GLU A 157 1.68 -14.67 24.18
N ALA A 158 2.38 -15.79 23.95
CA ALA A 158 3.66 -15.75 23.24
C ALA A 158 3.46 -15.38 21.77
N THR A 159 3.93 -14.21 21.36
CA THR A 159 3.86 -13.69 19.97
C THR A 159 4.33 -14.72 18.94
N ALA A 160 5.43 -15.45 19.26
CA ALA A 160 5.94 -16.52 18.40
C ALA A 160 4.94 -17.69 18.23
N ALA A 161 4.12 -17.99 19.26
CA ALA A 161 3.08 -19.02 19.16
C ALA A 161 1.92 -18.56 18.27
N LEU A 162 1.50 -17.28 18.38
CA LEU A 162 0.53 -16.69 17.47
C LEU A 162 1.02 -16.68 16.03
N ALA A 163 2.29 -16.31 15.80
CA ALA A 163 2.92 -16.31 14.49
C ALA A 163 2.95 -17.73 13.88
N LYS A 164 3.33 -18.73 14.68
CA LYS A 164 3.32 -20.15 14.27
C LYS A 164 1.91 -20.61 13.89
N ARG A 165 0.90 -20.25 14.68
CA ARG A 165 -0.50 -20.59 14.42
C ARG A 165 -1.03 -19.90 13.17
N GLY A 166 -0.72 -18.60 12.99
CA GLY A 166 -1.07 -17.84 11.79
C GLY A 166 -0.49 -18.49 10.54
N LEU A 167 0.80 -18.84 10.59
CA LEU A 167 1.50 -19.48 9.48
C LEU A 167 0.97 -20.90 9.19
N ALA A 168 0.43 -21.62 10.18
CA ALA A 168 -0.19 -22.92 9.99
C ALA A 168 -1.52 -22.83 9.24
N THR A 169 -2.16 -21.66 9.21
CA THR A 169 -3.44 -21.46 8.50
C THR A 169 -3.24 -21.64 6.99
N PRO A 170 -4.02 -22.48 6.30
CA PRO A 170 -3.92 -22.67 4.87
C PRO A 170 -4.04 -21.33 4.12
N GLY A 171 -3.19 -21.11 3.13
CA GLY A 171 -3.15 -19.86 2.34
C GLY A 171 -2.29 -18.75 2.95
N VAL A 172 -1.86 -18.84 4.21
CA VAL A 172 -0.88 -17.92 4.79
C VAL A 172 0.52 -18.33 4.39
N GLU A 173 1.31 -17.40 3.87
CA GLU A 173 2.69 -17.65 3.43
C GLU A 173 3.73 -17.16 4.45
N LEU A 174 3.54 -15.93 4.96
CA LEU A 174 4.48 -15.27 5.87
C LEU A 174 3.80 -14.91 7.19
N ALA A 175 4.57 -15.04 8.27
CA ALA A 175 4.27 -14.44 9.57
C ALA A 175 5.48 -13.64 10.05
N CYS A 176 5.24 -12.38 10.46
CA CYS A 176 6.26 -11.45 10.88
C CYS A 176 5.89 -10.86 12.25
N TYR A 177 6.86 -10.70 13.14
CA TYR A 177 6.64 -10.18 14.50
C TYR A 177 7.94 -9.63 15.11
N ALA A 178 7.85 -8.90 16.22
CA ALA A 178 9.00 -8.46 16.99
C ALA A 178 9.30 -9.47 18.11
N PRO A 179 10.41 -10.25 18.04
CA PRO A 179 10.80 -11.16 19.13
C PRO A 179 11.40 -10.41 20.32
N ALA A 180 11.99 -9.23 20.08
CA ALA A 180 12.53 -8.31 21.07
C ALA A 180 12.44 -6.87 20.53
N PRO A 181 12.52 -5.83 21.39
CA PRO A 181 12.59 -4.45 20.94
C PRO A 181 13.75 -4.24 19.96
N GLY A 182 13.44 -3.65 18.80
CA GLY A 182 14.46 -3.36 17.78
C GLY A 182 14.83 -4.53 16.87
N GLU A 183 14.15 -5.66 16.95
CA GLU A 183 14.39 -6.83 16.11
C GLU A 183 13.08 -7.29 15.44
N VAL A 184 13.18 -7.79 14.23
CA VAL A 184 12.08 -8.39 13.47
C VAL A 184 12.41 -9.85 13.17
N ALA A 185 11.46 -10.74 13.44
CA ALA A 185 11.49 -12.13 13.03
C ALA A 185 10.46 -12.41 11.94
N VAL A 186 10.85 -13.18 10.94
CA VAL A 186 9.98 -13.62 9.84
C VAL A 186 10.09 -15.13 9.67
N ARG A 187 8.96 -15.75 9.49
CA ARG A 187 8.83 -17.15 9.07
C ARG A 187 8.01 -17.25 7.80
N ARG A 188 8.50 -18.00 6.86
CA ARG A 188 7.75 -18.40 5.67
C ARG A 188 7.43 -19.90 5.76
N ARG A 189 6.32 -20.30 5.17
CA ARG A 189 5.95 -21.73 5.08
C ARG A 189 7.07 -22.53 4.41
N GLY A 190 7.52 -23.59 5.07
CA GLY A 190 8.58 -24.47 4.55
C GLY A 190 10.01 -23.93 4.69
N THR A 191 10.23 -22.86 5.46
CA THR A 191 11.57 -22.34 5.78
C THR A 191 11.81 -22.26 7.29
N GLY A 192 13.07 -22.00 7.67
CA GLY A 192 13.44 -21.60 9.02
C GLY A 192 13.01 -20.15 9.32
N GLU A 193 13.38 -19.67 10.50
CA GLU A 193 13.20 -18.28 10.91
C GLU A 193 14.36 -17.43 10.41
N LEU A 194 14.03 -16.22 9.97
CA LEU A 194 14.96 -15.15 9.66
C LEU A 194 14.76 -14.04 10.67
N ARG A 195 15.84 -13.48 11.21
CA ARG A 195 15.83 -12.30 12.06
C ARG A 195 16.61 -11.17 11.42
N PHE A 196 16.19 -9.95 11.63
CA PHE A 196 16.91 -8.78 11.15
C PHE A 196 16.63 -7.54 11.99
N ALA A 197 17.58 -6.61 11.96
CA ALA A 197 17.50 -5.32 12.63
C ALA A 197 18.25 -4.25 11.83
N PRO A 198 17.92 -2.96 11.97
CA PRO A 198 18.74 -1.87 11.43
C PRO A 198 20.13 -1.82 12.05
N GLY A 199 21.12 -1.26 11.31
CA GLY A 199 22.45 -0.92 11.84
C GLY A 199 23.56 -1.96 11.59
N GLY A 200 23.28 -3.08 10.91
CA GLY A 200 24.29 -4.09 10.56
C GLY A 200 25.21 -3.71 9.39
N ASP A 201 25.94 -4.71 8.86
CA ASP A 201 26.94 -4.51 7.80
C ASP A 201 26.39 -4.67 6.38
N LEU A 202 25.23 -5.30 6.23
CA LEU A 202 24.59 -5.50 4.94
C LEU A 202 23.88 -4.21 4.50
N ARG A 203 23.96 -3.90 3.20
CA ARG A 203 23.29 -2.73 2.62
C ARG A 203 22.19 -3.15 1.66
N ASP A 204 20.99 -2.61 1.85
CA ASP A 204 19.90 -2.77 0.88
C ASP A 204 20.10 -1.90 -0.38
N LEU A 205 19.19 -2.00 -1.34
CA LEU A 205 19.23 -1.23 -2.61
C LEU A 205 19.14 0.30 -2.42
N ARG A 206 18.70 0.75 -1.26
CA ARG A 206 18.59 2.18 -0.91
C ARG A 206 19.72 2.68 -0.01
N GLY A 207 20.63 1.80 0.37
CA GLY A 207 21.77 2.07 1.25
C GLY A 207 21.44 1.95 2.75
N GLY A 208 20.24 1.50 3.10
CA GLY A 208 19.88 1.12 4.47
C GLY A 208 20.79 0.00 4.98
N ARG A 209 21.20 0.08 6.25
CA ARG A 209 22.09 -0.91 6.87
C ARG A 209 21.29 -1.88 7.72
N TRP A 210 21.61 -3.17 7.59
CA TRP A 210 20.87 -4.26 8.23
C TRP A 210 21.82 -5.31 8.80
N SER A 211 21.50 -5.81 9.99
CA SER A 211 21.95 -7.13 10.46
C SER A 211 20.90 -8.16 10.06
N VAL A 212 21.34 -9.31 9.57
CA VAL A 212 20.45 -10.39 9.11
C VAL A 212 21.03 -11.71 9.59
N ASP A 213 20.23 -12.53 10.25
CA ASP A 213 20.61 -13.85 10.78
C ASP A 213 19.51 -14.88 10.53
N GLY A 214 19.89 -16.14 10.31
CA GLY A 214 18.97 -17.25 10.10
C GLY A 214 18.71 -17.60 8.63
N ASP A 215 17.49 -18.06 8.30
CA ASP A 215 17.17 -18.62 7.00
C ASP A 215 16.76 -17.55 5.96
N LEU A 216 17.72 -17.16 5.12
CA LEU A 216 17.51 -16.15 4.08
C LEU A 216 16.34 -16.49 3.14
N ARG A 217 15.98 -17.78 3.00
CA ARG A 217 14.87 -18.23 2.16
C ARG A 217 13.53 -17.69 2.65
N ALA A 218 13.40 -17.33 3.93
CA ALA A 218 12.16 -16.79 4.49
C ALA A 218 11.70 -15.52 3.74
N LEU A 219 12.63 -14.66 3.36
CA LEU A 219 12.36 -13.45 2.55
C LEU A 219 12.95 -13.52 1.13
N ALA A 220 13.33 -14.73 0.67
CA ALA A 220 13.98 -14.91 -0.63
C ALA A 220 15.17 -13.92 -0.80
N LEU A 221 15.97 -13.73 0.25
CA LEU A 221 17.12 -12.83 0.23
C LEU A 221 18.30 -13.46 -0.48
N SER A 222 19.03 -12.66 -1.22
CA SER A 222 20.39 -12.91 -1.67
C SER A 222 21.33 -11.91 -0.98
N VAL A 223 22.53 -12.38 -0.63
CA VAL A 223 23.58 -11.56 -0.04
C VAL A 223 24.83 -11.69 -0.91
N GLU A 224 25.25 -10.60 -1.54
CA GLU A 224 26.40 -10.55 -2.41
C GLU A 224 27.22 -9.26 -2.17
N ALA A 225 28.53 -9.40 -1.95
CA ALA A 225 29.44 -8.29 -1.73
C ALA A 225 28.94 -7.25 -0.70
N GLY A 226 28.38 -7.71 0.42
CA GLY A 226 27.83 -6.83 1.46
C GLY A 226 26.49 -6.17 1.13
N ARG A 227 25.85 -6.58 0.05
CA ARG A 227 24.50 -6.14 -0.33
C ARG A 227 23.48 -7.23 -0.04
N VAL A 228 22.30 -6.81 0.41
CA VAL A 228 21.16 -7.69 0.65
C VAL A 228 19.97 -7.21 -0.17
N GLU A 229 19.36 -8.11 -0.93
CA GLU A 229 18.15 -7.81 -1.72
C GLU A 229 17.24 -9.04 -1.83
N SER A 230 15.97 -8.79 -2.13
CA SER A 230 15.01 -9.83 -2.46
C SER A 230 14.44 -9.59 -3.85
N ASN A 231 14.51 -10.59 -4.71
CA ASN A 231 13.89 -10.54 -6.02
C ASN A 231 12.35 -10.72 -5.98
N ARG A 232 11.86 -11.29 -4.89
CA ARG A 232 10.44 -11.58 -4.71
C ARG A 232 9.71 -10.49 -3.92
N TYR A 233 10.34 -9.97 -2.86
CA TYR A 233 9.72 -9.04 -1.92
C TYR A 233 10.45 -7.70 -1.93
N PRO A 234 10.05 -6.76 -2.81
CA PRO A 234 10.74 -5.47 -2.91
C PRO A 234 10.79 -4.73 -1.59
N ASP A 235 11.99 -4.25 -1.21
CA ASP A 235 12.22 -3.45 0.00
C ASP A 235 11.73 -4.11 1.30
N CYS A 236 11.73 -5.44 1.37
CA CYS A 236 11.05 -6.20 2.42
C CYS A 236 11.58 -5.90 3.83
N LEU A 237 12.89 -5.73 4.01
CA LEU A 237 13.46 -5.45 5.33
C LEU A 237 12.90 -4.15 5.91
N HIS A 238 12.92 -3.08 5.10
CA HIS A 238 12.37 -1.80 5.54
C HIS A 238 10.85 -1.84 5.73
N ARG A 239 10.12 -2.40 4.79
CA ARG A 239 8.66 -2.48 4.86
C ARG A 239 8.17 -3.24 6.09
N LEU A 240 8.79 -4.37 6.39
CA LEU A 240 8.44 -5.18 7.57
C LEU A 240 8.90 -4.50 8.85
N TRP A 241 10.09 -3.87 8.84
CA TRP A 241 10.57 -3.08 9.97
C TRP A 241 9.58 -1.96 10.35
N GLU A 242 9.23 -1.12 9.39
CA GLU A 242 8.27 -0.01 9.61
C GLU A 242 6.91 -0.53 10.08
N ALA A 243 6.41 -1.61 9.47
CA ALA A 243 5.12 -2.18 9.82
C ALA A 243 5.11 -2.75 11.24
N VAL A 244 6.15 -3.49 11.65
CA VAL A 244 6.25 -4.10 12.99
C VAL A 244 6.56 -3.05 14.05
N SER A 245 7.34 -2.02 13.72
CA SER A 245 7.72 -0.94 14.65
C SER A 245 6.61 0.08 14.91
N CYS A 246 5.53 0.05 14.13
CA CYS A 246 4.39 0.93 14.34
C CYS A 246 3.71 0.61 15.67
N SER A 247 3.53 1.62 16.53
CA SER A 247 2.94 1.47 17.87
C SER A 247 1.50 0.97 17.90
N ARG A 248 0.82 0.96 16.76
CA ARG A 248 -0.55 0.46 16.59
C ARG A 248 -0.60 -0.85 15.79
N SER A 249 0.54 -1.40 15.42
CA SER A 249 0.61 -2.69 14.75
C SER A 249 0.17 -3.82 15.69
N GLY A 250 -0.44 -4.85 15.11
CA GLY A 250 -0.63 -6.10 15.83
C GLY A 250 0.70 -6.78 16.14
N GLU A 251 0.71 -7.64 17.14
CA GLU A 251 1.89 -8.41 17.55
C GLU A 251 2.40 -9.31 16.43
N VAL A 252 1.52 -9.71 15.50
CA VAL A 252 1.88 -10.52 14.34
C VAL A 252 1.26 -9.94 13.07
N LEU A 253 2.08 -9.78 12.05
CA LEU A 253 1.66 -9.47 10.68
C LEU A 253 1.68 -10.75 9.86
N LEU A 254 0.61 -11.00 9.11
CA LEU A 254 0.49 -12.13 8.20
C LEU A 254 0.41 -11.63 6.75
N SER A 255 1.02 -12.37 5.83
CA SER A 255 0.86 -12.15 4.39
C SER A 255 0.34 -13.42 3.73
N ALA A 256 -0.65 -13.26 2.86
CA ALA A 256 -1.24 -14.35 2.10
C ALA A 256 -0.31 -14.85 1.00
N ALA A 257 -0.38 -16.13 0.70
CA ALA A 257 0.27 -16.73 -0.46
C ALA A 257 -0.33 -16.19 -1.78
N PRO A 258 0.40 -16.26 -2.90
CA PRO A 258 -0.17 -15.94 -4.22
C PRO A 258 -1.49 -16.69 -4.45
N GLY A 259 -2.48 -15.97 -4.99
CA GLY A 259 -3.82 -16.51 -5.23
C GLY A 259 -4.75 -16.53 -4.00
N PHE A 260 -4.26 -16.15 -2.82
CA PHE A 260 -5.07 -16.11 -1.60
C PHE A 260 -5.31 -14.68 -1.10
N GLU A 261 -6.46 -14.50 -0.43
CA GLU A 261 -6.83 -13.26 0.24
C GLU A 261 -7.47 -13.58 1.59
N PHE A 262 -7.21 -12.78 2.60
CA PHE A 262 -7.93 -12.89 3.87
C PHE A 262 -9.36 -12.38 3.69
N ARG A 263 -10.36 -13.21 4.07
CA ARG A 263 -11.75 -12.75 4.09
C ARG A 263 -11.89 -11.58 5.06
N ASP A 264 -12.65 -10.58 4.67
CA ASP A 264 -13.00 -9.50 5.58
C ASP A 264 -13.82 -10.00 6.76
N LEU A 265 -14.08 -9.13 7.75
CA LEU A 265 -14.89 -9.52 8.91
C LEU A 265 -16.37 -9.77 8.60
N GLY A 266 -16.82 -9.48 7.40
CA GLY A 266 -18.12 -9.85 6.84
C GLY A 266 -18.10 -11.19 6.10
N GLY A 267 -16.92 -11.79 5.90
CA GLY A 267 -16.70 -13.05 5.19
C GLY A 267 -16.49 -12.90 3.68
N ALA A 268 -16.44 -11.67 3.15
CA ALA A 268 -16.23 -11.42 1.73
C ALA A 268 -14.75 -11.55 1.34
N ALA A 269 -14.51 -11.91 0.08
CA ALA A 269 -13.22 -11.90 -0.61
C ALA A 269 -13.46 -11.68 -2.10
N HIS A 270 -12.44 -11.18 -2.83
CA HIS A 270 -12.53 -10.85 -4.25
C HIS A 270 -12.25 -12.08 -5.16
N LEU A 271 -12.96 -13.18 -4.91
CA LEU A 271 -12.76 -14.44 -5.64
C LEU A 271 -12.99 -14.26 -7.15
N GLY A 272 -12.01 -14.67 -7.95
CA GLY A 272 -12.02 -14.50 -9.41
C GLY A 272 -11.63 -13.09 -9.87
N GLY A 273 -11.42 -12.17 -8.94
CA GLY A 273 -10.96 -10.81 -9.18
C GLY A 273 -9.49 -10.61 -8.78
N GLY A 274 -9.14 -9.40 -8.38
CA GLY A 274 -7.83 -8.99 -7.90
C GLY A 274 -7.83 -8.51 -6.46
N SER A 275 -6.68 -8.59 -5.81
CA SER A 275 -6.44 -8.05 -4.48
C SER A 275 -4.99 -7.63 -4.31
N HIS A 276 -4.71 -6.89 -3.24
CA HIS A 276 -3.41 -6.30 -2.95
C HIS A 276 -3.09 -6.33 -1.44
N GLY A 277 -1.98 -5.70 -1.05
CA GLY A 277 -1.57 -5.58 0.35
C GLY A 277 -0.65 -6.70 0.83
N GLY A 278 -0.30 -7.67 -0.04
CA GLY A 278 0.76 -8.64 0.23
C GLY A 278 2.15 -8.03 0.10
N LEU A 279 3.17 -8.83 0.47
CA LEU A 279 4.56 -8.41 0.38
C LEU A 279 5.16 -8.63 -1.03
N ASP A 280 4.54 -9.49 -1.84
CA ASP A 280 5.01 -9.86 -3.18
C ASP A 280 5.16 -8.66 -4.12
N ARG A 281 6.06 -8.80 -5.10
CA ARG A 281 6.31 -7.77 -6.11
C ARG A 281 5.09 -7.45 -6.96
N GLU A 282 4.25 -8.44 -7.23
CA GLU A 282 3.02 -8.30 -8.01
C GLU A 282 2.01 -7.38 -7.32
N ASP A 283 2.01 -7.31 -5.99
CA ASP A 283 1.16 -6.40 -5.22
C ASP A 283 1.80 -5.02 -5.03
N SER A 284 3.13 -4.92 -5.19
CA SER A 284 3.91 -3.82 -4.65
C SER A 284 4.48 -2.89 -5.72
N LEU A 285 4.82 -3.41 -6.91
CA LEU A 285 5.50 -2.63 -7.94
C LEU A 285 4.50 -1.93 -8.84
N THR A 286 4.62 -0.61 -8.92
CA THR A 286 3.81 0.26 -9.76
C THR A 286 4.68 1.18 -10.61
N PRO A 287 4.18 1.72 -11.73
CA PRO A 287 4.90 2.72 -12.48
C PRO A 287 5.04 4.02 -11.68
N LEU A 288 6.13 4.74 -11.93
CA LEU A 288 6.35 6.12 -11.50
C LEU A 288 6.91 6.90 -12.69
N LEU A 289 6.15 7.84 -13.22
CA LEU A 289 6.53 8.73 -14.31
C LEU A 289 6.59 10.15 -13.77
N ALA A 290 7.63 10.90 -14.12
CA ALA A 290 7.75 12.30 -13.73
C ALA A 290 8.32 13.13 -14.88
N VAL A 291 7.65 14.24 -15.20
CA VAL A 291 7.98 15.16 -16.27
C VAL A 291 7.95 16.59 -15.73
N GLY A 292 8.79 17.46 -16.24
CA GLY A 292 8.77 18.90 -15.92
C GLY A 292 9.30 19.27 -14.52
N LEU A 293 9.95 18.34 -13.81
CA LEU A 293 10.55 18.66 -12.52
C LEU A 293 11.75 19.60 -12.66
N GLU A 294 11.79 20.69 -11.90
CA GLU A 294 12.92 21.64 -11.89
C GLU A 294 14.24 20.96 -11.51
N ARG A 295 14.17 20.04 -10.53
CA ARG A 295 15.33 19.25 -10.09
C ARG A 295 15.04 17.77 -10.32
N ARG A 296 15.74 17.20 -11.31
CA ARG A 296 15.64 15.76 -11.54
C ARG A 296 16.11 14.99 -10.29
N PRO A 297 15.29 14.08 -9.75
CA PRO A 297 15.74 13.27 -8.63
C PRO A 297 16.90 12.36 -9.08
N ARG A 298 17.84 12.06 -8.16
CA ARG A 298 18.89 11.08 -8.43
C ARG A 298 18.25 9.75 -8.79
N GLN A 299 18.70 9.12 -9.87
CA GLN A 299 18.24 7.78 -10.24
C GLN A 299 18.45 6.79 -9.10
N ARG A 300 17.40 6.00 -8.82
CA ARG A 300 17.38 4.93 -7.83
C ARG A 300 16.91 3.64 -8.48
N ARG A 301 17.45 2.51 -8.05
CA ARG A 301 17.00 1.20 -8.50
C ARG A 301 15.60 0.87 -7.94
N LEU A 302 15.24 1.46 -6.81
CA LEU A 302 13.97 1.25 -6.12
C LEU A 302 13.47 2.58 -5.56
N TRP A 303 12.24 2.94 -5.91
CA TRP A 303 11.51 4.08 -5.39
C TRP A 303 10.47 3.61 -4.37
N ARG A 304 10.21 4.44 -3.37
CA ARG A 304 9.08 4.29 -2.44
C ARG A 304 8.06 5.38 -2.72
N LEU A 305 6.80 5.11 -2.44
CA LEU A 305 5.74 6.12 -2.53
C LEU A 305 6.08 7.37 -1.70
N ALA A 306 6.68 7.18 -0.51
CA ALA A 306 7.15 8.28 0.34
C ALA A 306 8.20 9.20 -0.31
N ASP A 307 8.94 8.75 -1.32
CA ASP A 307 9.90 9.60 -2.03
C ASP A 307 9.21 10.71 -2.84
N VAL A 308 7.96 10.50 -3.26
CA VAL A 308 7.18 11.48 -4.01
C VAL A 308 6.99 12.76 -3.21
N PHE A 309 6.76 12.66 -1.91
CA PHE A 309 6.71 13.82 -1.01
C PHE A 309 7.98 14.67 -1.12
N SER A 310 9.16 14.04 -1.03
CA SER A 310 10.43 14.75 -1.17
C SER A 310 10.67 15.31 -2.58
N ILE A 311 10.15 14.67 -3.62
CA ILE A 311 10.21 15.17 -5.01
C ILE A 311 9.40 16.46 -5.11
N VAL A 312 8.18 16.45 -4.60
CA VAL A 312 7.28 17.62 -4.60
C VAL A 312 7.89 18.80 -3.81
N LEU A 313 8.34 18.57 -2.57
CA LEU A 313 8.96 19.62 -1.77
C LEU A 313 10.16 20.26 -2.45
N ARG A 314 11.02 19.46 -3.09
CA ARG A 314 12.18 19.98 -3.82
C ARG A 314 11.79 20.79 -5.07
N HIS A 315 10.73 20.39 -5.75
CA HIS A 315 10.20 21.13 -6.90
C HIS A 315 9.80 22.55 -6.47
N PHE A 316 9.12 22.66 -5.33
CA PHE A 316 8.73 23.97 -4.76
C PHE A 316 9.85 24.69 -3.99
N GLY A 317 11.05 24.16 -3.91
CA GLY A 317 12.14 24.78 -3.19
C GLY A 317 11.98 24.81 -1.67
N ILE A 318 11.13 23.93 -1.11
CA ILE A 318 10.81 23.85 0.33
C ILE A 318 11.76 22.90 1.08
N ALA A 319 12.50 22.02 0.38
CA ALA A 319 13.43 21.03 0.95
C ALA A 319 14.75 20.92 0.18
#